data_b92ead125e978e46f1df694bb859abfe
#
_entry.id   b92ead125e978e46f1df694bb859abfe
#
_cell.length_a   1.000
_cell.length_b   1.000
_cell.length_c   1.000
_cell.angle_alpha   90.00
_cell.angle_beta   90.00
_cell.angle_gamma   90.00
#
_symmetry.space_group_name_H-M   'P 1'
#
loop_
_entity.id
_entity.type
_entity.pdbx_description
1 polymer ?
#
loop_
_entity_poly.entity_id
_entity_poly.type
_entity_poly.pdbx_seq_one_letter_code
_entity_poly.pdbx_strand_id
1 'polypeptide(L)'
;MNVAGLFISFLISFGLLIIAMTVHEFAHGWVAYRLGDTTAKYSGRLTLNPLAHIDPVWTFLLPLFLFISTGGQFVFGAAKPVPINYLALKNPKRDIIWIGMSGPLANFILAFALSIILKFQHASVQINFIIESLIIINVVLGVFNLIPIPPLDGSRILSGILPPDLASQYSLLEPYGFLILILLLWLGIF
;
A
#
# COMPACT_ATOMS: atom_id res chain seq x y z
N MET A 1 -1.71 -8.91 27.85
CA MET A 1 -3.02 -8.86 27.17
C MET A 1 -3.59 -10.26 27.10
N ASN A 2 -4.89 -10.43 27.33
CA ASN A 2 -5.53 -11.73 27.09
C ASN A 2 -5.71 -11.95 25.58
N VAL A 3 -5.92 -13.20 25.16
CA VAL A 3 -6.07 -13.59 23.74
C VAL A 3 -7.17 -12.79 23.04
N ALA A 4 -8.29 -12.53 23.73
CA ALA A 4 -9.39 -11.73 23.19
C ALA A 4 -8.98 -10.27 22.89
N GLY A 5 -8.20 -9.65 23.78
CA GLY A 5 -7.68 -8.29 23.56
C GLY A 5 -6.72 -8.20 22.39
N LEU A 6 -5.84 -9.20 22.21
CA LEU A 6 -4.94 -9.31 21.05
C LEU A 6 -5.73 -9.42 19.74
N PHE A 7 -6.77 -10.26 19.74
CA PHE A 7 -7.60 -10.46 18.56
C PHE A 7 -8.40 -9.21 18.18
N ILE A 8 -8.96 -8.50 19.16
CA ILE A 8 -9.66 -7.23 18.92
C ILE A 8 -8.70 -6.18 18.36
N SER A 9 -7.49 -6.04 18.93
CA SER A 9 -6.48 -5.11 18.41
C SER A 9 -6.08 -5.46 16.98
N PHE A 10 -5.93 -6.74 16.66
CA PHE A 10 -5.67 -7.20 15.30
C PHE A 10 -6.79 -6.78 14.34
N LEU A 11 -8.05 -7.01 14.69
CA LEU A 11 -9.19 -6.65 13.83
C LEU A 11 -9.27 -5.14 13.58
N ILE A 12 -9.00 -4.32 14.60
CA ILE A 12 -8.98 -2.85 14.45
C ILE A 12 -7.84 -2.46 13.51
N SER A 13 -6.61 -2.89 13.79
CA SER A 13 -5.45 -2.55 12.97
C SER A 13 -5.59 -3.04 11.52
N PHE A 14 -6.16 -4.21 11.33
CA PHE A 14 -6.45 -4.77 10.03
C PHE A 14 -7.49 -3.94 9.25
N GLY A 15 -8.57 -3.51 9.91
CA GLY A 15 -9.56 -2.61 9.31
C GLY A 15 -8.96 -1.26 8.89
N LEU A 16 -8.10 -0.68 9.75
CA LEU A 16 -7.40 0.57 9.45
C LEU A 16 -6.41 0.41 8.28
N LEU A 17 -5.71 -0.74 8.21
CA LEU A 17 -4.83 -1.07 7.09
C LEU A 17 -5.61 -1.15 5.78
N ILE A 18 -6.78 -1.80 5.76
CA ILE A 18 -7.64 -1.87 4.56
C ILE A 18 -8.06 -0.48 4.10
N ILE A 19 -8.38 0.44 5.01
CA ILE A 19 -8.70 1.82 4.67
C ILE A 19 -7.50 2.52 4.01
N ALA A 20 -6.32 2.42 4.62
CA ALA A 20 -5.10 3.01 4.09
C ALA A 20 -4.73 2.47 2.71
N MET A 21 -4.81 1.15 2.53
CA MET A 21 -4.56 0.48 1.24
C MET A 21 -5.60 0.86 0.18
N THR A 22 -6.86 1.05 0.55
CA THR A 22 -7.92 1.48 -0.38
C THR A 22 -7.63 2.86 -0.95
N VAL A 23 -7.24 3.81 -0.11
CA VAL A 23 -6.87 5.17 -0.54
C VAL A 23 -5.64 5.12 -1.44
N HIS A 24 -4.66 4.32 -1.09
CA HIS A 24 -3.43 4.10 -1.85
C HIS A 24 -3.73 3.55 -3.27
N GLU A 25 -4.45 2.45 -3.37
CA GLU A 25 -4.83 1.82 -4.64
C GLU A 25 -5.72 2.72 -5.50
N PHE A 26 -6.68 3.41 -4.85
CA PHE A 26 -7.51 4.39 -5.55
C PHE A 26 -6.65 5.48 -6.19
N ALA A 27 -5.63 5.98 -5.51
CA ALA A 27 -4.75 7.03 -6.02
C ALA A 27 -3.99 6.58 -7.28
N HIS A 28 -3.45 5.34 -7.29
CA HIS A 28 -2.83 4.76 -8.48
C HIS A 28 -3.80 4.71 -9.67
N GLY A 29 -4.99 4.16 -9.44
CA GLY A 29 -6.02 4.05 -10.49
C GLY A 29 -6.49 5.41 -10.99
N TRP A 30 -6.63 6.40 -10.09
CA TRP A 30 -7.07 7.75 -10.44
C TRP A 30 -6.02 8.49 -11.28
N VAL A 31 -4.75 8.42 -10.90
CA VAL A 31 -3.66 9.05 -11.67
C VAL A 31 -3.49 8.36 -13.02
N ALA A 32 -3.52 7.02 -13.09
CA ALA A 32 -3.49 6.28 -14.34
C ALA A 32 -4.65 6.70 -15.28
N TYR A 33 -5.86 6.81 -14.73
CA TYR A 33 -7.04 7.30 -15.47
C TYR A 33 -6.85 8.72 -16.03
N ARG A 34 -6.27 9.63 -15.24
CA ARG A 34 -5.97 11.00 -15.66
C ARG A 34 -4.88 11.06 -16.75
N LEU A 35 -3.99 10.08 -16.79
CA LEU A 35 -2.93 9.94 -17.79
C LEU A 35 -3.34 9.17 -19.05
N GLY A 36 -4.60 8.67 -19.10
CA GLY A 36 -5.19 8.06 -20.29
C GLY A 36 -5.52 6.57 -20.17
N ASP A 37 -5.10 5.90 -19.09
CA ASP A 37 -5.42 4.50 -18.86
C ASP A 37 -6.80 4.37 -18.18
N THR A 38 -7.76 3.82 -18.92
CA THR A 38 -9.13 3.59 -18.43
C THR A 38 -9.35 2.21 -17.80
N THR A 39 -8.31 1.37 -17.70
CA THR A 39 -8.40 -0.02 -17.27
C THR A 39 -8.99 -0.15 -15.88
N ALA A 40 -8.49 0.63 -14.91
CA ALA A 40 -8.99 0.64 -13.53
C ALA A 40 -10.49 0.99 -13.46
N LYS A 41 -10.92 1.95 -14.28
CA LYS A 41 -12.32 2.38 -14.32
C LYS A 41 -13.25 1.28 -14.84
N TYR A 42 -12.91 0.68 -15.98
CA TYR A 42 -13.74 -0.37 -16.57
C TYR A 42 -13.72 -1.69 -15.81
N SER A 43 -12.67 -1.96 -15.03
CA SER A 43 -12.62 -3.11 -14.13
C SER A 43 -13.32 -2.88 -12.78
N GLY A 44 -13.97 -1.72 -12.57
CA GLY A 44 -14.65 -1.39 -11.32
C GLY A 44 -13.71 -1.15 -10.14
N ARG A 45 -12.40 -0.87 -10.42
CA ARG A 45 -11.36 -0.73 -9.39
C ARG A 45 -11.05 0.74 -9.05
N LEU A 46 -11.61 1.69 -9.80
CA LEU A 46 -11.50 3.12 -9.52
C LEU A 46 -12.58 3.54 -8.51
N THR A 47 -12.44 3.07 -7.28
CA THR A 47 -13.43 3.28 -6.21
C THR A 47 -12.74 3.32 -4.84
N LEU A 48 -13.35 4.04 -3.90
CA LEU A 48 -12.98 4.00 -2.47
C LEU A 48 -13.72 2.91 -1.69
N ASN A 49 -14.45 2.01 -2.37
CA ASN A 49 -15.04 0.84 -1.73
C ASN A 49 -13.93 -0.18 -1.40
N PRO A 50 -13.67 -0.46 -0.11
CA PRO A 50 -12.60 -1.37 0.29
C PRO A 50 -12.76 -2.78 -0.29
N LEU A 51 -14.00 -3.25 -0.44
CA LEU A 51 -14.29 -4.60 -0.96
C LEU A 51 -13.75 -4.82 -2.37
N ALA A 52 -13.62 -3.75 -3.17
CA ALA A 52 -13.01 -3.83 -4.48
C ALA A 52 -11.50 -4.12 -4.44
N HIS A 53 -10.82 -3.84 -3.33
CA HIS A 53 -9.37 -3.97 -3.16
C HIS A 53 -8.96 -5.15 -2.28
N ILE A 54 -9.93 -5.98 -1.84
CA ILE A 54 -9.66 -7.18 -1.06
C ILE A 54 -9.33 -8.34 -2.00
N ASP A 55 -8.24 -9.04 -1.68
CA ASP A 55 -7.92 -10.36 -2.19
C ASP A 55 -8.13 -11.38 -1.06
N PRO A 56 -8.96 -12.43 -1.25
CA PRO A 56 -9.25 -13.38 -0.18
C PRO A 56 -8.00 -14.05 0.42
N VAL A 57 -6.98 -14.31 -0.39
CA VAL A 57 -5.75 -14.98 0.06
C VAL A 57 -4.76 -13.97 0.64
N TRP A 58 -4.38 -12.95 -0.13
CA TRP A 58 -3.31 -12.04 0.26
C TRP A 58 -3.74 -10.99 1.27
N THR A 59 -5.02 -10.56 1.23
CA THR A 59 -5.53 -9.55 2.16
C THR A 59 -6.09 -10.16 3.44
N PHE A 60 -6.61 -11.39 3.42
CA PHE A 60 -7.28 -11.98 4.58
C PHE A 60 -6.61 -13.25 5.10
N LEU A 61 -6.47 -14.30 4.29
CA LEU A 61 -5.97 -15.60 4.76
C LEU A 61 -4.51 -15.53 5.20
N LEU A 62 -3.65 -14.87 4.45
CA LEU A 62 -2.23 -14.75 4.78
C LEU A 62 -1.99 -13.96 6.08
N PRO A 63 -2.55 -12.75 6.29
CA PRO A 63 -2.43 -12.04 7.56
C PRO A 63 -2.95 -12.85 8.75
N LEU A 64 -4.09 -13.52 8.61
CA LEU A 64 -4.67 -14.34 9.66
C LEU A 64 -3.76 -15.53 10.00
N PHE A 65 -3.25 -16.23 8.99
CA PHE A 65 -2.31 -17.33 9.19
C PHE A 65 -1.04 -16.87 9.89
N LEU A 66 -0.45 -15.75 9.46
CA LEU A 66 0.75 -15.18 10.08
C LEU A 66 0.48 -14.73 11.51
N PHE A 67 -0.67 -14.09 11.77
CA PHE A 67 -1.06 -13.71 13.12
C PHE A 67 -1.14 -14.92 14.06
N ILE A 68 -1.78 -16.00 13.63
CA ILE A 68 -1.94 -17.21 14.44
C ILE A 68 -0.58 -17.92 14.63
N SER A 69 0.20 -18.09 13.56
CA SER A 69 1.45 -18.85 13.58
C SER A 69 2.56 -18.16 14.36
N THR A 70 2.57 -16.81 14.38
CA THR A 70 3.58 -16.01 15.10
C THR A 70 3.11 -15.52 16.48
N GLY A 71 1.89 -15.89 16.91
CA GLY A 71 1.33 -15.38 18.16
C GLY A 71 1.09 -13.86 18.13
N GLY A 72 0.82 -13.28 16.95
CA GLY A 72 0.58 -11.86 16.77
C GLY A 72 1.84 -10.99 16.62
N GLN A 73 3.02 -11.59 16.54
CA GLN A 73 4.28 -10.86 16.44
C GLN A 73 4.55 -10.32 15.04
N PHE A 74 4.06 -11.01 14.01
CA PHE A 74 4.25 -10.62 12.62
C PHE A 74 2.94 -10.77 11.83
N VAL A 75 2.57 -9.71 11.12
CA VAL A 75 1.41 -9.70 10.23
C VAL A 75 1.82 -9.00 8.94
N PHE A 76 1.64 -9.69 7.83
CA PHE A 76 1.86 -9.14 6.50
C PHE A 76 0.66 -9.45 5.63
N GLY A 77 0.25 -8.50 4.80
CA GLY A 77 -0.83 -8.66 3.84
C GLY A 77 -0.69 -7.68 2.70
N ALA A 78 -1.34 -7.97 1.60
CA ALA A 78 -1.34 -7.12 0.42
C ALA A 78 -2.77 -6.88 -0.08
N ALA A 79 -3.03 -5.67 -0.58
CA ALA A 79 -4.24 -5.40 -1.34
C ALA A 79 -4.18 -6.08 -2.70
N LYS A 80 -5.33 -6.31 -3.28
CA LYS A 80 -5.43 -6.65 -4.70
C LYS A 80 -5.06 -5.40 -5.50
N PRO A 81 -3.94 -5.39 -6.26
CA PRO A 81 -3.48 -4.20 -6.93
C PRO A 81 -4.45 -3.73 -8.01
N VAL A 82 -4.53 -2.41 -8.21
CA VAL A 82 -5.31 -1.84 -9.30
C VAL A 82 -4.62 -2.15 -10.63
N PRO A 83 -5.35 -2.69 -11.64
CA PRO A 83 -4.76 -3.00 -12.93
C PRO A 83 -4.41 -1.72 -13.68
N ILE A 84 -3.18 -1.64 -14.19
CA ILE A 84 -2.66 -0.52 -14.97
C ILE A 84 -2.15 -1.05 -16.31
N ASN A 85 -2.64 -0.46 -17.39
CA ASN A 85 -2.16 -0.73 -18.74
C ASN A 85 -1.16 0.33 -19.19
N TYR A 86 0.11 0.05 -19.03
CA TYR A 86 1.18 0.99 -19.39
C TYR A 86 1.22 1.35 -20.87
N LEU A 87 0.66 0.49 -21.76
CA LEU A 87 0.58 0.76 -23.19
C LEU A 87 -0.49 1.80 -23.54
N ALA A 88 -1.45 2.05 -22.65
CA ALA A 88 -2.47 3.08 -22.80
C ALA A 88 -2.01 4.48 -22.36
N LEU A 89 -0.85 4.58 -21.70
CA LEU A 89 -0.31 5.86 -21.23
C LEU A 89 0.29 6.67 -22.38
N LYS A 90 0.16 7.99 -22.29
CA LYS A 90 0.69 8.92 -23.32
C LYS A 90 2.22 8.95 -23.33
N ASN A 91 2.83 8.94 -22.16
CA ASN A 91 4.27 8.97 -21.98
C ASN A 91 4.68 7.91 -20.93
N PRO A 92 4.69 6.60 -21.28
CA PRO A 92 4.79 5.52 -20.31
C PRO A 92 5.94 5.68 -19.31
N LYS A 93 7.13 6.09 -19.78
CA LYS A 93 8.32 6.26 -18.95
C LYS A 93 8.17 7.36 -17.88
N ARG A 94 7.53 8.47 -18.21
CA ARG A 94 7.27 9.56 -17.28
C ARG A 94 6.04 9.26 -16.41
N ASP A 95 5.03 8.70 -17.01
CA ASP A 95 3.72 8.51 -16.39
C ASP A 95 3.78 7.42 -15.30
N ILE A 96 4.65 6.41 -15.47
CA ILE A 96 4.88 5.37 -14.44
C ILE A 96 5.44 5.98 -13.14
N ILE A 97 6.23 7.06 -13.21
CA ILE A 97 6.74 7.76 -12.02
C ILE A 97 5.57 8.37 -11.24
N TRP A 98 4.68 9.09 -11.94
CA TRP A 98 3.53 9.72 -11.30
C TRP A 98 2.56 8.71 -10.70
N ILE A 99 2.34 7.61 -11.41
CA ILE A 99 1.52 6.51 -10.92
C ILE A 99 2.16 5.89 -9.67
N GLY A 100 3.47 5.55 -9.72
CA GLY A 100 4.17 4.98 -8.58
C GLY A 100 4.22 5.91 -7.36
N MET A 101 4.33 7.22 -7.57
CA MET A 101 4.31 8.20 -6.46
C MET A 101 2.92 8.41 -5.87
N SER A 102 1.85 8.19 -6.63
CA SER A 102 0.50 8.61 -6.24
C SER A 102 -0.04 7.88 -5.02
N GLY A 103 0.23 6.59 -4.87
CA GLY A 103 -0.16 5.80 -3.70
C GLY A 103 0.49 6.30 -2.42
N PRO A 104 1.84 6.29 -2.33
CA PRO A 104 2.55 6.83 -1.18
C PRO A 104 2.16 8.26 -0.85
N LEU A 105 2.05 9.13 -1.85
CA LEU A 105 1.67 10.53 -1.66
C LEU A 105 0.25 10.65 -1.08
N ALA A 106 -0.70 9.85 -1.54
CA ALA A 106 -2.06 9.84 -0.98
C ALA A 106 -2.08 9.41 0.49
N ASN A 107 -1.26 8.43 0.86
CA ASN A 107 -1.09 8.03 2.26
C ASN A 107 -0.51 9.17 3.11
N PHE A 108 0.52 9.87 2.65
CA PHE A 108 1.08 11.01 3.40
C PHE A 108 0.08 12.18 3.52
N ILE A 109 -0.68 12.47 2.46
CA ILE A 109 -1.74 13.49 2.51
C ILE A 109 -2.81 13.10 3.54
N LEU A 110 -3.24 11.83 3.55
CA LEU A 110 -4.23 11.36 4.53
C LEU A 110 -3.68 11.43 5.95
N ALA A 111 -2.43 10.98 6.19
CA ALA A 111 -1.79 11.07 7.49
C ALA A 111 -1.68 12.52 7.98
N PHE A 112 -1.30 13.44 7.09
CA PHE A 112 -1.23 14.86 7.40
C PHE A 112 -2.60 15.46 7.76
N ALA A 113 -3.63 15.17 6.96
CA ALA A 113 -5.00 15.63 7.23
C ALA A 113 -5.52 15.11 8.58
N LEU A 114 -5.29 13.83 8.89
CA LEU A 114 -5.66 13.21 10.16
C LEU A 114 -4.88 13.83 11.34
N SER A 115 -3.61 14.18 11.16
CA SER A 115 -2.81 14.87 12.19
C SER A 115 -3.36 16.25 12.53
N ILE A 116 -3.87 16.98 11.53
CA ILE A 116 -4.55 18.26 11.75
C ILE A 116 -5.84 18.02 12.56
N ILE A 117 -6.65 17.04 12.16
CA ILE A 117 -7.88 16.69 12.88
C ILE A 117 -7.56 16.34 14.34
N LEU A 118 -6.56 15.47 14.57
CA LEU A 118 -6.15 15.05 15.91
C LEU A 118 -5.74 16.23 16.80
N LYS A 119 -5.07 17.24 16.22
CA LYS A 119 -4.62 18.43 16.95
C LYS A 119 -5.76 19.33 17.43
N PHE A 120 -6.85 19.41 16.68
CA PHE A 120 -7.94 20.36 16.95
C PHE A 120 -9.19 19.73 17.54
N GLN A 121 -9.26 18.39 17.60
CA GLN A 121 -10.41 17.69 18.16
C GLN A 121 -10.22 17.41 19.66
N HIS A 122 -11.34 17.31 20.38
CA HIS A 122 -11.41 16.93 21.81
C HIS A 122 -12.20 15.62 21.96
N ALA A 123 -11.75 14.56 21.26
CA ALA A 123 -12.45 13.27 21.30
C ALA A 123 -11.95 12.40 22.47
N SER A 124 -12.63 11.26 22.65
CA SER A 124 -12.25 10.28 23.66
C SER A 124 -10.89 9.66 23.36
N VAL A 125 -10.25 9.07 24.38
CA VAL A 125 -8.95 8.37 24.25
C VAL A 125 -9.02 7.28 23.18
N GLN A 126 -10.16 6.58 23.06
CA GLN A 126 -10.34 5.52 22.07
C GLN A 126 -10.33 6.06 20.62
N ILE A 127 -10.98 7.20 20.38
CA ILE A 127 -11.00 7.85 19.06
C ILE A 127 -9.60 8.36 18.71
N ASN A 128 -8.91 8.96 19.67
CA ASN A 128 -7.53 9.42 19.48
C ASN A 128 -6.62 8.25 19.09
N PHE A 129 -6.70 7.13 19.80
CA PHE A 129 -5.93 5.91 19.48
C PHE A 129 -6.19 5.41 18.04
N ILE A 130 -7.44 5.42 17.59
CA ILE A 130 -7.79 5.01 16.20
C ILE A 130 -7.17 5.96 15.18
N ILE A 131 -7.27 7.28 15.40
CA ILE A 131 -6.70 8.28 14.48
C ILE A 131 -5.17 8.19 14.45
N GLU A 132 -4.52 8.09 15.61
CA GLU A 132 -3.06 7.91 15.71
C GLU A 132 -2.60 6.64 15.01
N SER A 133 -3.29 5.53 15.22
CA SER A 133 -3.01 4.26 14.54
C SER A 133 -3.12 4.41 13.01
N LEU A 134 -4.17 5.08 12.53
CA LEU A 134 -4.37 5.32 11.11
C LEU A 134 -3.29 6.25 10.52
N ILE A 135 -2.85 7.27 11.26
CA ILE A 135 -1.70 8.11 10.87
C ILE A 135 -0.45 7.26 10.70
N ILE A 136 -0.11 6.46 11.72
CA ILE A 136 1.08 5.60 11.70
C ILE A 136 1.03 4.62 10.54
N ILE A 137 -0.10 3.93 10.34
CA ILE A 137 -0.28 2.96 9.24
C ILE A 137 -0.06 3.64 7.89
N ASN A 138 -0.63 4.82 7.66
CA ASN A 138 -0.46 5.55 6.41
C ASN A 138 0.99 6.00 6.18
N VAL A 139 1.68 6.50 7.22
CA VAL A 139 3.09 6.88 7.11
C VAL A 139 3.95 5.66 6.79
N VAL A 140 3.78 4.57 7.54
CA VAL A 140 4.55 3.32 7.33
C VAL A 140 4.29 2.77 5.92
N LEU A 141 3.02 2.70 5.50
CA LEU A 141 2.65 2.19 4.17
C LEU A 141 3.26 3.06 3.05
N GLY A 142 3.20 4.39 3.20
CA GLY A 142 3.81 5.32 2.24
C GLY A 142 5.32 5.18 2.15
N VAL A 143 6.02 5.14 3.29
CA VAL A 143 7.49 4.99 3.35
C VAL A 143 7.91 3.63 2.79
N PHE A 144 7.24 2.54 3.21
CA PHE A 144 7.55 1.19 2.76
C PHE A 144 7.41 1.05 1.24
N ASN A 145 6.33 1.62 0.66
CA ASN A 145 6.14 1.56 -0.78
C ASN A 145 7.11 2.43 -1.59
N LEU A 146 7.82 3.37 -0.98
CA LEU A 146 8.88 4.14 -1.65
C LEU A 146 10.22 3.39 -1.76
N ILE A 147 10.36 2.24 -1.10
CA ILE A 147 11.56 1.40 -1.23
C ILE A 147 11.68 0.92 -2.69
N PRO A 148 12.85 1.11 -3.33
CA PRO A 148 13.03 0.77 -4.75
C PRO A 148 13.29 -0.74 -4.95
N ILE A 149 12.36 -1.58 -4.48
CA ILE A 149 12.43 -3.04 -4.63
C ILE A 149 11.08 -3.53 -5.16
N PRO A 150 11.00 -4.25 -6.30
CA PRO A 150 9.76 -4.84 -6.75
C PRO A 150 9.16 -5.76 -5.67
N PRO A 151 7.83 -5.84 -5.54
CA PRO A 151 6.79 -5.18 -6.33
C PRO A 151 6.35 -3.80 -5.82
N LEU A 152 7.13 -3.15 -4.93
CA LEU A 152 6.79 -1.87 -4.31
C LEU A 152 6.82 -0.72 -5.34
N ASP A 153 6.09 0.36 -5.07
CA ASP A 153 5.94 1.50 -5.98
C ASP A 153 7.25 2.25 -6.25
N GLY A 154 8.16 2.28 -5.28
CA GLY A 154 9.51 2.81 -5.45
C GLY A 154 10.26 2.16 -6.61
N SER A 155 9.97 0.89 -6.90
CA SER A 155 10.55 0.22 -8.06
C SER A 155 10.06 0.78 -9.39
N ARG A 156 8.79 1.16 -9.46
CA ARG A 156 8.18 1.80 -10.64
C ARG A 156 8.74 3.20 -10.85
N ILE A 157 8.91 3.95 -9.76
CA ILE A 157 9.54 5.27 -9.79
C ILE A 157 10.97 5.15 -10.32
N LEU A 158 11.77 4.22 -9.78
CA LEU A 158 13.13 3.98 -10.20
C LEU A 158 13.20 3.55 -11.67
N SER A 159 12.36 2.62 -12.12
CA SER A 159 12.27 2.18 -13.51
C SER A 159 11.97 3.34 -14.48
N GLY A 160 11.11 4.29 -14.05
CA GLY A 160 10.80 5.48 -14.84
C GLY A 160 11.95 6.47 -14.96
N ILE A 161 12.84 6.54 -13.96
CA ILE A 161 14.01 7.44 -13.91
C ILE A 161 15.19 6.84 -14.69
N LEU A 162 15.40 5.53 -14.61
CA LEU A 162 16.54 4.85 -15.20
C LEU A 162 16.55 4.96 -16.74
N PRO A 163 17.75 5.01 -17.38
CA PRO A 163 17.89 4.80 -18.82
C PRO A 163 17.26 3.46 -19.26
N PRO A 164 16.77 3.34 -20.52
CA PRO A 164 16.05 2.14 -20.96
C PRO A 164 16.79 0.82 -20.72
N ASP A 165 18.09 0.80 -20.95
CA ASP A 165 18.92 -0.41 -20.79
C ASP A 165 19.01 -0.84 -19.32
N LEU A 166 19.18 0.11 -18.40
CA LEU A 166 19.20 -0.17 -16.96
C LEU A 166 17.81 -0.52 -16.44
N ALA A 167 16.76 0.13 -16.94
CA ALA A 167 15.38 -0.19 -16.58
C ALA A 167 15.03 -1.63 -16.98
N SER A 168 15.46 -2.08 -18.16
CA SER A 168 15.25 -3.45 -18.62
C SER A 168 15.97 -4.49 -17.74
N GLN A 169 17.22 -4.21 -17.35
CA GLN A 169 17.97 -5.08 -16.43
C GLN A 169 17.31 -5.10 -15.03
N TYR A 170 16.87 -3.95 -14.56
CA TYR A 170 16.20 -3.83 -13.26
C TYR A 170 14.88 -4.59 -13.24
N SER A 171 14.14 -4.62 -14.34
CA SER A 171 12.88 -5.37 -14.43
C SER A 171 13.05 -6.88 -14.27
N LEU A 172 14.26 -7.42 -14.51
CA LEU A 172 14.58 -8.83 -14.25
C LEU A 172 14.49 -9.20 -12.76
N LEU A 173 14.47 -8.22 -11.86
CA LEU A 173 14.27 -8.44 -10.43
C LEU A 173 12.81 -8.65 -10.06
N GLU A 174 11.84 -8.27 -10.90
CA GLU A 174 10.40 -8.37 -10.58
C GLU A 174 9.98 -9.77 -10.10
N PRO A 175 10.36 -10.88 -10.74
CA PRO A 175 9.98 -12.22 -10.29
C PRO A 175 10.55 -12.58 -8.90
N TYR A 176 11.64 -11.95 -8.49
CA TYR A 176 12.36 -12.21 -7.24
C TYR A 176 12.03 -11.17 -6.15
N GLY A 177 11.31 -10.12 -6.48
CA GLY A 177 11.09 -8.98 -5.58
C GLY A 177 10.47 -9.36 -4.25
N PHE A 178 9.45 -10.22 -4.26
CA PHE A 178 8.84 -10.72 -3.03
C PHE A 178 9.81 -11.53 -2.16
N LEU A 179 10.64 -12.37 -2.79
CA LEU A 179 11.67 -13.14 -2.09
C LEU A 179 12.74 -12.22 -1.47
N ILE A 180 13.14 -11.18 -2.20
CA ILE A 180 14.09 -10.17 -1.71
C ILE A 180 13.53 -9.47 -0.48
N LEU A 181 12.25 -9.06 -0.51
CA LEU A 181 11.59 -8.42 0.64
C LEU A 181 11.55 -9.33 1.86
N ILE A 182 11.19 -10.61 1.70
CA ILE A 182 11.18 -11.58 2.80
C ILE A 182 12.59 -11.75 3.37
N LEU A 183 13.62 -11.85 2.52
CA LEU A 183 15.00 -11.99 2.96
C LEU A 183 15.45 -10.76 3.79
N LEU A 184 15.13 -9.56 3.32
CA LEU A 184 15.50 -8.32 4.00
C LEU A 184 14.77 -8.17 5.35
N LEU A 185 13.51 -8.60 5.44
CA LEU A 185 12.76 -8.67 6.69
C LEU A 185 13.40 -9.69 7.65
N TRP A 186 13.80 -10.86 7.15
CA TRP A 186 14.43 -11.88 7.97
C TRP A 186 15.81 -11.44 8.50
N LEU A 187 16.54 -10.64 7.73
CA LEU A 187 17.82 -10.04 8.12
C LEU A 187 17.66 -8.85 9.09
N GLY A 188 16.42 -8.42 9.38
CA GLY A 188 16.16 -7.29 10.29
C GLY A 188 16.59 -5.94 9.73
N ILE A 189 16.56 -5.78 8.40
CA ILE A 189 16.93 -4.52 7.73
C ILE A 189 15.78 -3.50 7.75
N PHE A 190 14.54 -3.96 8.01
CA PHE A 190 13.33 -3.14 8.12
C PHE A 190 12.73 -3.25 9.51
#